data_d22cbb757f2a0c5dd5d84fc1774f64e6
#
_entry.id   d22cbb757f2a0c5dd5d84fc1774f64e6
#
_cell.length_a   1.000
_cell.length_b   1.000
_cell.length_c   1.000
_cell.angle_alpha   90.00
_cell.angle_beta   90.00
_cell.angle_gamma   90.00
#
_symmetry.space_group_name_H-M   'P 1'
#
loop_
_entity.id
_entity.type
_entity.pdbx_description
1 polymer ?
#
loop_
_entity_poly.entity_id
_entity_poly.type
_entity_poly.pdbx_seq_one_letter_code
_entity_poly.pdbx_strand_id
1 'polypeptide(L)'
;MKKIMISVAPVAATDILINPRAIARDVYECYKNGASMVHLHCRDLNGNLTPDLSLLEETVAYIREMCDIVVEISTGGVYNLTIEERVQPCYPSWVEANSLNVGSVNLGTSVYQNPIKDVEYCIKTIMDNKKIPETEVFELGMINTMRELNDKFHFVKPILFALVFGHGGEMPATVPALRHMIQALEENFPNGDYLWGYTQAHREDWEMVKTALDMGASTVRIGFE
;
A
#
# COMPACT_ATOMS: atom_id res chain seq x y z
N MET A 1 -19.56 -8.28 -14.96
CA MET A 1 -18.25 -7.59 -14.95
C MET A 1 -17.63 -7.76 -13.56
N LYS A 2 -16.36 -8.12 -13.48
CA LYS A 2 -15.61 -8.14 -12.21
C LYS A 2 -15.52 -6.70 -11.70
N LYS A 3 -15.81 -6.46 -10.42
CA LYS A 3 -15.57 -5.16 -9.79
C LYS A 3 -14.09 -5.03 -9.50
N ILE A 4 -13.52 -3.88 -9.80
CA ILE A 4 -12.11 -3.54 -9.52
C ILE A 4 -12.11 -2.43 -8.49
N MET A 5 -11.27 -2.54 -7.48
CA MET A 5 -11.01 -1.48 -6.52
C MET A 5 -9.91 -0.57 -7.08
N ILE A 6 -10.17 0.71 -7.14
CA ILE A 6 -9.18 1.72 -7.54
C ILE A 6 -8.71 2.43 -6.26
N SER A 7 -7.44 2.24 -5.93
CA SER A 7 -6.73 2.98 -4.89
C SER A 7 -6.03 4.17 -5.51
N VAL A 8 -6.12 5.34 -4.89
CA VAL A 8 -5.45 6.55 -5.38
C VAL A 8 -4.43 7.05 -4.37
N ALA A 9 -3.23 7.40 -4.84
CA ALA A 9 -2.15 8.00 -4.06
C ALA A 9 -1.91 9.44 -4.56
N PRO A 10 -2.59 10.45 -3.99
CA PRO A 10 -2.62 11.81 -4.52
C PRO A 10 -1.37 12.64 -4.19
N VAL A 11 -0.51 12.17 -3.28
CA VAL A 11 0.64 12.92 -2.78
C VAL A 11 1.93 12.26 -3.27
N ALA A 12 2.80 13.01 -3.96
CA ALA A 12 4.09 12.50 -4.40
C ALA A 12 5.11 12.47 -3.25
N ALA A 13 6.03 11.52 -3.29
CA ALA A 13 7.16 11.47 -2.34
C ALA A 13 8.04 12.72 -2.39
N THR A 14 8.01 13.46 -3.50
CA THR A 14 8.76 14.71 -3.74
C THR A 14 7.98 15.98 -3.38
N ASP A 15 6.73 15.87 -2.94
CA ASP A 15 5.94 17.05 -2.57
C ASP A 15 6.51 17.69 -1.31
N ILE A 16 6.77 19.01 -1.40
CA ILE A 16 7.38 19.81 -0.34
C ILE A 16 6.40 20.73 0.40
N LEU A 17 5.13 20.69 0.01
CA LEU A 17 4.06 21.45 0.64
C LEU A 17 2.80 20.58 0.75
N ILE A 18 2.52 20.14 1.95
CA ILE A 18 1.31 19.35 2.22
C ILE A 18 0.16 20.28 2.54
N ASN A 19 -0.90 20.21 1.73
CA ASN A 19 -2.11 20.99 1.92
C ASN A 19 -3.33 20.08 2.10
N PRO A 20 -3.82 19.88 3.33
CA PRO A 20 -4.93 18.99 3.65
C PRO A 20 -6.18 19.21 2.80
N ARG A 21 -6.58 20.47 2.60
CA ARG A 21 -7.78 20.81 1.81
C ARG A 21 -7.62 20.54 0.32
N ALA A 22 -6.41 20.74 -0.23
CA ALA A 22 -6.14 20.44 -1.63
C ALA A 22 -6.16 18.93 -1.83
N ILE A 23 -5.49 18.16 -0.97
CA ILE A 23 -5.49 16.69 -1.01
C ILE A 23 -6.92 16.15 -0.92
N ALA A 24 -7.73 16.66 0.02
CA ALA A 24 -9.11 16.21 0.17
C ALA A 24 -9.96 16.47 -1.09
N ARG A 25 -9.75 17.61 -1.77
CA ARG A 25 -10.43 17.89 -3.05
C ARG A 25 -10.00 16.93 -4.16
N ASP A 26 -8.71 16.65 -4.27
CA ASP A 26 -8.19 15.72 -5.27
C ASP A 26 -8.72 14.30 -5.03
N VAL A 27 -8.77 13.86 -3.77
CA VAL A 27 -9.37 12.58 -3.37
C VAL A 27 -10.85 12.53 -3.74
N TYR A 28 -11.60 13.61 -3.47
CA TYR A 28 -13.01 13.69 -3.80
C TYR A 28 -13.25 13.64 -5.31
N GLU A 29 -12.43 14.32 -6.11
CA GLU A 29 -12.52 14.22 -7.58
C GLU A 29 -12.25 12.80 -8.05
N CYS A 30 -11.26 12.12 -7.48
CA CYS A 30 -11.00 10.70 -7.77
C CYS A 30 -12.18 9.81 -7.36
N TYR A 31 -12.75 10.03 -6.16
CA TYR A 31 -13.93 9.30 -5.66
C TYR A 31 -15.13 9.43 -6.59
N LYS A 32 -15.45 10.63 -7.07
CA LYS A 32 -16.53 10.85 -8.06
C LYS A 32 -16.30 10.09 -9.37
N ASN A 33 -15.05 9.81 -9.70
CA ASN A 33 -14.67 9.06 -10.90
C ASN A 33 -14.42 7.56 -10.64
N GLY A 34 -14.82 7.05 -9.47
CA GLY A 34 -14.86 5.62 -9.17
C GLY A 34 -13.73 5.09 -8.30
N ALA A 35 -12.83 5.94 -7.78
CA ALA A 35 -11.88 5.52 -6.75
C ALA A 35 -12.65 5.11 -5.48
N SER A 36 -12.20 4.05 -4.83
CA SER A 36 -12.83 3.49 -3.63
C SER A 36 -11.90 3.41 -2.43
N MET A 37 -10.61 3.64 -2.62
CA MET A 37 -9.60 3.70 -1.57
C MET A 37 -8.63 4.85 -1.85
N VAL A 38 -8.17 5.51 -0.79
CA VAL A 38 -7.05 6.45 -0.84
C VAL A 38 -5.89 5.90 -0.02
N HIS A 39 -4.70 5.95 -0.60
CA HIS A 39 -3.43 5.63 0.06
C HIS A 39 -2.69 6.92 0.40
N LEU A 40 -2.36 7.11 1.68
CA LEU A 40 -1.66 8.28 2.16
C LEU A 40 -0.49 7.89 3.06
N HIS A 41 0.54 8.75 3.09
CA HIS A 41 1.63 8.69 4.05
C HIS A 41 1.46 9.78 5.11
N CYS A 42 1.94 9.49 6.33
CA CYS A 42 2.00 10.52 7.38
C CYS A 42 3.18 11.45 7.11
N ARG A 43 2.89 12.71 6.75
CA ARG A 43 3.87 13.73 6.38
C ARG A 43 3.66 15.02 7.17
N ASP A 44 4.76 15.72 7.44
CA ASP A 44 4.73 17.10 7.97
C ASP A 44 4.41 18.11 6.85
N LEU A 45 4.31 19.39 7.21
CA LEU A 45 4.03 20.47 6.24
C LEU A 45 5.09 20.62 5.14
N ASN A 46 6.30 20.11 5.36
CA ASN A 46 7.41 20.16 4.42
C ASN A 46 7.51 18.88 3.57
N GLY A 47 6.54 17.96 3.70
CA GLY A 47 6.53 16.69 2.97
C GLY A 47 7.38 15.58 3.58
N ASN A 48 8.06 15.80 4.71
CA ASN A 48 8.85 14.76 5.35
C ASN A 48 7.95 13.76 6.08
N LEU A 49 8.33 12.49 6.03
CA LEU A 49 7.64 11.45 6.81
C LEU A 49 7.83 11.70 8.32
N THR A 50 6.75 11.59 9.08
CA THR A 50 6.70 11.91 10.51
C THR A 50 5.78 10.95 11.27
N PRO A 51 6.03 10.69 12.57
CA PRO A 51 5.07 9.97 13.42
C PRO A 51 3.94 10.87 13.95
N ASP A 52 4.02 12.19 13.75
CA ASP A 52 2.96 13.13 14.16
C ASP A 52 1.78 13.06 13.17
N LEU A 53 0.64 12.58 13.66
CA LEU A 53 -0.56 12.35 12.86
C LEU A 53 -1.43 13.61 12.66
N SER A 54 -1.11 14.75 13.28
CA SER A 54 -1.99 15.91 13.34
C SER A 54 -2.42 16.42 11.96
N LEU A 55 -1.47 16.53 11.01
CA LEU A 55 -1.77 17.00 9.66
C LEU A 55 -2.52 15.95 8.84
N LEU A 56 -2.21 14.67 9.06
CA LEU A 56 -2.91 13.56 8.43
C LEU A 56 -4.36 13.47 8.92
N GLU A 57 -4.60 13.63 10.23
CA GLU A 57 -5.93 13.65 10.83
C GLU A 57 -6.77 14.80 10.26
N GLU A 58 -6.20 15.99 10.13
CA GLU A 58 -6.83 17.12 9.47
C GLU A 58 -7.18 16.81 8.01
N THR A 59 -6.26 16.18 7.28
CA THR A 59 -6.49 15.75 5.89
C THR A 59 -7.66 14.80 5.78
N VAL A 60 -7.68 13.75 6.62
CA VAL A 60 -8.74 12.75 6.62
C VAL A 60 -10.08 13.38 7.06
N ALA A 61 -10.09 14.30 8.01
CA ALA A 61 -11.29 15.00 8.40
C ALA A 61 -11.92 15.74 7.20
N TYR A 62 -11.13 16.48 6.41
CA TYR A 62 -11.64 17.11 5.18
C TYR A 62 -12.09 16.10 4.11
N ILE A 63 -11.44 14.95 3.98
CA ILE A 63 -11.89 13.88 3.07
C ILE A 63 -13.27 13.37 3.51
N ARG A 64 -13.47 13.13 4.81
CA ARG A 64 -14.73 12.64 5.37
C ARG A 64 -15.89 13.62 5.27
N GLU A 65 -15.61 14.93 5.24
CA GLU A 65 -16.63 15.94 4.94
C GLU A 65 -17.18 15.81 3.50
N MET A 66 -16.41 15.22 2.59
CA MET A 66 -16.71 15.18 1.16
C MET A 66 -17.15 13.82 0.66
N CYS A 67 -16.60 12.72 1.19
CA CYS A 67 -16.89 11.35 0.70
C CYS A 67 -16.56 10.26 1.74
N ASP A 68 -17.11 9.06 1.47
CA ASP A 68 -16.91 7.85 2.26
C ASP A 68 -15.93 6.89 1.56
N ILE A 69 -14.77 7.39 1.18
CA ILE A 69 -13.70 6.59 0.58
C ILE A 69 -12.95 5.82 1.67
N VAL A 70 -12.53 4.57 1.39
CA VAL A 70 -11.68 3.81 2.33
C VAL A 70 -10.34 4.51 2.51
N VAL A 71 -9.93 4.75 3.75
CA VAL A 71 -8.65 5.38 4.08
C VAL A 71 -7.63 4.33 4.48
N GLU A 72 -6.63 4.18 3.65
CA GLU A 72 -5.45 3.37 3.91
C GLU A 72 -4.26 4.28 4.19
N ILE A 73 -3.55 4.03 5.30
CA ILE A 73 -2.36 4.80 5.65
C ILE A 73 -1.13 3.88 5.64
N SER A 74 -0.09 4.36 4.96
CA SER A 74 1.18 3.64 4.88
C SER A 74 1.86 3.54 6.25
N THR A 75 2.42 2.35 6.54
CA THR A 75 3.38 2.14 7.63
C THR A 75 4.82 2.13 7.11
N GLY A 76 5.01 2.52 5.86
CA GLY A 76 6.25 2.37 5.12
C GLY A 76 6.89 3.66 4.66
N GLY A 77 8.08 3.51 4.07
CA GLY A 77 8.88 4.58 3.47
C GLY A 77 10.37 4.41 3.70
N VAL A 78 11.17 5.13 2.93
CA VAL A 78 12.64 5.18 3.10
C VAL A 78 12.98 6.35 4.01
N TYR A 79 13.17 6.10 5.31
CA TYR A 79 13.45 7.13 6.32
C TYR A 79 13.96 6.51 7.64
N ASN A 80 14.38 7.36 8.58
CA ASN A 80 14.98 6.93 9.85
C ASN A 80 13.97 6.92 11.02
N LEU A 81 12.74 6.44 10.78
CA LEU A 81 11.77 6.21 11.85
C LEU A 81 11.89 4.79 12.40
N THR A 82 11.75 4.65 13.71
CA THR A 82 11.66 3.33 14.36
C THR A 82 10.35 2.64 13.97
N ILE A 83 10.25 1.33 14.20
CA ILE A 83 9.00 0.61 13.88
C ILE A 83 7.83 1.12 14.73
N GLU A 84 8.07 1.52 15.97
CA GLU A 84 7.08 2.09 16.88
C GLU A 84 6.52 3.44 16.36
N GLU A 85 7.37 4.24 15.72
CA GLU A 85 6.98 5.49 15.07
C GLU A 85 6.21 5.23 13.78
N ARG A 86 6.63 4.24 13.00
CA ARG A 86 6.01 3.86 11.72
C ARG A 86 4.59 3.34 11.88
N VAL A 87 4.28 2.64 12.96
CA VAL A 87 2.95 2.06 13.20
C VAL A 87 1.95 3.02 13.85
N GLN A 88 2.34 4.28 14.11
CA GLN A 88 1.41 5.26 14.68
C GLN A 88 0.10 5.37 13.90
N PRO A 89 0.07 5.30 12.55
CA PRO A 89 -1.18 5.32 11.79
C PRO A 89 -2.10 4.11 12.00
N CYS A 90 -1.67 3.06 12.70
CA CYS A 90 -2.52 1.91 12.98
C CYS A 90 -3.52 2.16 14.12
N TYR A 91 -3.27 3.13 14.99
CA TYR A 91 -4.09 3.35 16.19
C TYR A 91 -5.41 4.10 15.96
N PRO A 92 -5.46 5.17 15.13
CA PRO A 92 -6.68 5.97 14.99
C PRO A 92 -7.86 5.19 14.43
N SER A 93 -9.06 5.46 14.94
CA SER A 93 -10.30 4.80 14.50
C SER A 93 -10.75 5.23 13.10
N TRP A 94 -10.27 6.37 12.61
CA TRP A 94 -10.59 6.89 11.27
C TRP A 94 -9.75 6.28 10.12
N VAL A 95 -8.81 5.36 10.44
CA VAL A 95 -8.07 4.55 9.47
C VAL A 95 -8.74 3.19 9.36
N GLU A 96 -9.00 2.72 8.13
CA GLU A 96 -9.58 1.39 7.88
C GLU A 96 -8.53 0.35 7.52
N ALA A 97 -7.47 0.74 6.80
CA ALA A 97 -6.42 -0.16 6.32
C ALA A 97 -5.02 0.44 6.52
N ASN A 98 -4.02 -0.42 6.57
CA ASN A 98 -2.63 0.00 6.58
C ASN A 98 -1.81 -0.85 5.61
N SER A 99 -0.87 -0.24 4.89
CA SER A 99 0.09 -1.01 4.12
C SER A 99 1.03 -1.79 5.05
N LEU A 100 1.39 -3.00 4.62
CA LEU A 100 2.29 -3.90 5.33
C LEU A 100 3.38 -4.37 4.36
N ASN A 101 4.59 -3.85 4.49
CA ASN A 101 5.73 -4.34 3.72
C ASN A 101 6.35 -5.57 4.40
N VAL A 102 6.51 -6.66 3.66
CA VAL A 102 6.89 -7.97 4.23
C VAL A 102 8.37 -8.34 4.02
N GLY A 103 9.20 -7.36 3.70
CA GLY A 103 10.64 -7.59 3.57
C GLY A 103 11.43 -6.34 3.18
N SER A 104 12.73 -6.39 3.33
CA SER A 104 13.63 -5.32 2.90
C SER A 104 13.96 -5.45 1.42
N VAL A 105 14.05 -4.32 0.73
CA VAL A 105 14.29 -4.26 -0.71
C VAL A 105 15.02 -2.97 -1.07
N ASN A 106 15.73 -2.96 -2.19
CA ASN A 106 16.23 -1.70 -2.75
C ASN A 106 15.10 -0.97 -3.49
N LEU A 107 14.93 0.31 -3.21
CA LEU A 107 14.09 1.21 -3.99
C LEU A 107 15.00 2.26 -4.62
N GLY A 108 15.33 2.09 -5.90
CA GLY A 108 16.35 2.89 -6.59
C GLY A 108 17.70 2.75 -5.89
N THR A 109 18.23 3.85 -5.39
CA THR A 109 19.53 3.91 -4.69
C THR A 109 19.43 3.75 -3.16
N SER A 110 18.22 3.64 -2.63
CA SER A 110 17.96 3.54 -1.19
C SER A 110 17.52 2.14 -0.80
N VAL A 111 17.75 1.77 0.47
CA VAL A 111 17.26 0.51 1.04
C VAL A 111 15.99 0.78 1.83
N TYR A 112 14.89 0.16 1.42
CA TYR A 112 13.68 0.12 2.21
C TYR A 112 13.78 -1.00 3.24
N GLN A 113 14.02 -0.64 4.50
CA GLN A 113 14.34 -1.58 5.55
C GLN A 113 13.09 -2.09 6.27
N ASN A 114 12.85 -3.39 6.17
CA ASN A 114 11.78 -4.09 6.87
C ASN A 114 12.32 -5.43 7.39
N PRO A 115 13.16 -5.43 8.44
CA PRO A 115 13.60 -6.66 9.09
C PRO A 115 12.41 -7.46 9.59
N ILE A 116 12.48 -8.79 9.56
CA ILE A 116 11.33 -9.64 9.91
C ILE A 116 10.74 -9.36 11.29
N LYS A 117 11.56 -9.00 12.27
CA LYS A 117 11.09 -8.60 13.61
C LYS A 117 10.18 -7.35 13.58
N ASP A 118 10.49 -6.39 12.70
CA ASP A 118 9.73 -5.17 12.55
C ASP A 118 8.44 -5.43 11.75
N VAL A 119 8.52 -6.34 10.75
CA VAL A 119 7.34 -6.84 10.03
C VAL A 119 6.36 -7.50 11.00
N GLU A 120 6.83 -8.40 11.87
CA GLU A 120 6.00 -9.07 12.87
C GLU A 120 5.37 -8.09 13.87
N TYR A 121 6.11 -7.06 14.28
CA TYR A 121 5.60 -6.00 15.15
C TYR A 121 4.48 -5.20 14.45
N CYS A 122 4.70 -4.84 13.17
CA CYS A 122 3.73 -4.14 12.35
C CYS A 122 2.44 -4.97 12.18
N ILE A 123 2.56 -6.25 11.80
CA ILE A 123 1.42 -7.18 11.67
C ILE A 123 0.59 -7.19 12.95
N LYS A 124 1.26 -7.41 14.08
CA LYS A 124 0.58 -7.46 15.37
C LYS A 124 -0.17 -6.15 15.66
N THR A 125 0.47 -5.01 15.41
CA THR A 125 -0.15 -3.70 15.66
C THR A 125 -1.36 -3.46 14.77
N ILE A 126 -1.27 -3.76 13.47
CA ILE A 126 -2.38 -3.64 12.51
C ILE A 126 -3.57 -4.51 12.97
N MET A 127 -3.31 -5.79 13.27
CA MET A 127 -4.36 -6.74 13.63
C MET A 127 -5.00 -6.45 14.99
N ASP A 128 -4.20 -6.10 16.02
CA ASP A 128 -4.70 -5.75 17.35
C ASP A 128 -5.64 -4.53 17.30
N ASN A 129 -5.37 -3.60 16.37
CA ASN A 129 -6.20 -2.42 16.13
C ASN A 129 -7.33 -2.66 15.10
N LYS A 130 -7.54 -3.91 14.67
CA LYS A 130 -8.62 -4.33 13.75
C LYS A 130 -8.57 -3.59 12.40
N LYS A 131 -7.37 -3.23 11.94
CA LYS A 131 -7.16 -2.68 10.60
C LYS A 131 -6.96 -3.80 9.60
N ILE A 132 -7.20 -3.49 8.33
CA ILE A 132 -6.96 -4.42 7.23
C ILE A 132 -5.54 -4.21 6.71
N PRO A 133 -4.66 -5.23 6.77
CA PRO A 133 -3.35 -5.10 6.16
C PRO A 133 -3.45 -5.26 4.63
N GLU A 134 -2.95 -4.28 3.86
CA GLU A 134 -2.61 -4.46 2.46
C GLU A 134 -1.13 -4.85 2.37
N THR A 135 -0.87 -6.10 1.98
CA THR A 135 0.49 -6.67 1.95
C THR A 135 1.23 -6.23 0.70
N GLU A 136 2.20 -5.35 0.84
CA GLU A 136 3.06 -4.89 -0.26
C GLU A 136 4.19 -5.88 -0.50
N VAL A 137 4.29 -6.38 -1.73
CA VAL A 137 5.25 -7.40 -2.17
C VAL A 137 6.04 -6.87 -3.35
N PHE A 138 7.35 -6.75 -3.19
CA PHE A 138 8.28 -6.20 -4.18
C PHE A 138 9.14 -7.29 -4.83
N GLU A 139 9.24 -8.47 -4.20
CA GLU A 139 10.08 -9.58 -4.62
C GLU A 139 9.39 -10.93 -4.42
N LEU A 140 9.74 -11.92 -5.24
CA LEU A 140 9.17 -13.27 -5.18
C LEU A 140 9.30 -13.91 -3.79
N GLY A 141 10.46 -13.73 -3.13
CA GLY A 141 10.69 -14.27 -1.79
C GLY A 141 9.75 -13.75 -0.73
N MET A 142 9.22 -12.53 -0.91
CA MET A 142 8.26 -11.94 0.02
C MET A 142 6.91 -12.67 0.03
N ILE A 143 6.53 -13.31 -1.07
CA ILE A 143 5.30 -14.14 -1.14
C ILE A 143 5.44 -15.36 -0.24
N ASN A 144 6.59 -16.04 -0.26
CA ASN A 144 6.86 -17.15 0.66
C ASN A 144 6.91 -16.65 2.11
N THR A 145 7.57 -15.52 2.36
CA THR A 145 7.59 -14.90 3.69
C THR A 145 6.17 -14.64 4.19
N MET A 146 5.29 -14.12 3.32
CA MET A 146 3.89 -13.87 3.69
C MET A 146 3.12 -15.15 3.99
N ARG A 147 3.41 -16.27 3.31
CA ARG A 147 2.83 -17.57 3.64
C ARG A 147 3.22 -18.00 5.06
N GLU A 148 4.51 -17.90 5.41
CA GLU A 148 5.02 -18.23 6.75
C GLU A 148 4.42 -17.33 7.83
N LEU A 149 4.31 -16.02 7.54
CA LEU A 149 3.65 -15.06 8.44
C LEU A 149 2.15 -15.36 8.60
N ASN A 150 1.46 -15.78 7.52
CA ASN A 150 0.07 -16.17 7.61
C ASN A 150 -0.14 -17.43 8.46
N ASP A 151 0.77 -18.41 8.40
CA ASP A 151 0.74 -19.60 9.25
C ASP A 151 0.90 -19.24 10.74
N LYS A 152 1.66 -18.16 11.03
CA LYS A 152 1.91 -17.68 12.40
C LYS A 152 0.80 -16.77 12.95
N PHE A 153 0.30 -15.84 12.13
CA PHE A 153 -0.60 -14.76 12.58
C PHE A 153 -2.05 -14.95 12.18
N HIS A 154 -2.36 -15.87 11.26
CA HIS A 154 -3.71 -16.20 10.81
C HIS A 154 -4.50 -14.99 10.29
N PHE A 155 -4.02 -14.41 9.20
CA PHE A 155 -4.66 -13.24 8.56
C PHE A 155 -6.13 -13.50 8.21
N VAL A 156 -6.95 -12.45 8.34
CA VAL A 156 -8.33 -12.47 7.85
C VAL A 156 -8.33 -12.66 6.33
N LYS A 157 -9.24 -13.49 5.85
CA LYS A 157 -9.37 -13.82 4.43
C LYS A 157 -10.45 -12.97 3.76
N PRO A 158 -10.28 -12.59 2.50
CA PRO A 158 -9.10 -12.83 1.65
C PRO A 158 -7.91 -11.94 2.07
N ILE A 159 -6.68 -12.45 1.99
CA ILE A 159 -5.49 -11.64 2.18
C ILE A 159 -5.37 -10.67 0.99
N LEU A 160 -5.08 -9.41 1.26
CA LEU A 160 -4.88 -8.39 0.22
C LEU A 160 -3.39 -8.27 -0.09
N PHE A 161 -3.02 -8.48 -1.35
CA PHE A 161 -1.68 -8.28 -1.86
C PHE A 161 -1.63 -7.09 -2.81
N ALA A 162 -0.68 -6.18 -2.60
CA ALA A 162 -0.27 -5.19 -3.58
C ALA A 162 1.07 -5.67 -4.19
N LEU A 163 1.06 -6.09 -5.45
CA LEU A 163 2.27 -6.43 -6.18
C LEU A 163 2.88 -5.15 -6.73
N VAL A 164 4.06 -4.79 -6.23
CA VAL A 164 4.71 -3.50 -6.48
C VAL A 164 5.90 -3.68 -7.41
N PHE A 165 6.04 -2.79 -8.41
CA PHE A 165 7.03 -2.89 -9.47
C PHE A 165 7.61 -1.53 -9.85
N GLY A 166 8.85 -1.52 -10.36
CA GLY A 166 9.36 -0.45 -11.20
C GLY A 166 10.09 0.69 -10.51
N HIS A 167 10.39 0.62 -9.19
CA HIS A 167 11.23 1.63 -8.53
C HIS A 167 12.71 1.52 -8.89
N GLY A 168 13.14 0.34 -9.38
CA GLY A 168 14.54 -0.02 -9.56
C GLY A 168 15.12 -0.71 -8.30
N GLY A 169 15.82 -1.82 -8.53
CA GLY A 169 16.38 -2.64 -7.45
C GLY A 169 15.43 -3.70 -6.88
N GLU A 170 14.21 -3.80 -7.39
CA GLU A 170 13.22 -4.85 -7.17
C GLU A 170 12.65 -5.37 -8.51
N MET A 171 11.58 -6.14 -8.46
CA MET A 171 10.93 -6.71 -9.66
C MET A 171 10.59 -5.61 -10.68
N PRO A 172 11.04 -5.74 -11.94
CA PRO A 172 10.76 -4.76 -12.98
C PRO A 172 9.29 -4.80 -13.41
N ALA A 173 8.73 -3.66 -13.83
CA ALA A 173 7.36 -3.56 -14.35
C ALA A 173 7.25 -4.18 -15.75
N THR A 174 7.30 -5.52 -15.82
CA THR A 174 7.20 -6.29 -17.08
C THR A 174 6.21 -7.43 -16.96
N VAL A 175 5.63 -7.84 -18.10
CA VAL A 175 4.69 -8.98 -18.14
C VAL A 175 5.31 -10.27 -17.60
N PRO A 176 6.57 -10.66 -17.92
CA PRO A 176 7.18 -11.83 -17.30
C PRO A 176 7.30 -11.74 -15.78
N ALA A 177 7.72 -10.59 -15.23
CA ALA A 177 7.81 -10.39 -13.80
C ALA A 177 6.44 -10.52 -13.11
N LEU A 178 5.41 -9.90 -13.67
CA LEU A 178 4.03 -10.04 -13.16
C LEU A 178 3.55 -11.48 -13.17
N ARG A 179 3.82 -12.24 -14.24
CA ARG A 179 3.47 -13.68 -14.31
C ARG A 179 4.15 -14.50 -13.22
N HIS A 180 5.43 -14.26 -12.96
CA HIS A 180 6.15 -14.96 -11.90
C HIS A 180 5.56 -14.66 -10.52
N MET A 181 5.18 -13.42 -10.26
CA MET A 181 4.53 -13.05 -8.99
C MET A 181 3.17 -13.73 -8.84
N ILE A 182 2.34 -13.75 -9.89
CA ILE A 182 1.04 -14.44 -9.88
C ILE A 182 1.23 -15.94 -9.65
N GLN A 183 2.15 -16.58 -10.36
CA GLN A 183 2.47 -18.00 -10.18
C GLN A 183 2.91 -18.30 -8.74
N ALA A 184 3.77 -17.45 -8.17
CA ALA A 184 4.20 -17.60 -6.78
C ALA A 184 3.03 -17.47 -5.79
N LEU A 185 2.06 -16.57 -6.04
CA LEU A 185 0.84 -16.49 -5.24
C LEU A 185 0.00 -17.77 -5.33
N GLU A 186 -0.21 -18.30 -6.53
CA GLU A 186 -0.95 -19.55 -6.76
C GLU A 186 -0.31 -20.74 -6.05
N GLU A 187 1.02 -20.84 -6.10
CA GLU A 187 1.79 -21.91 -5.46
C GLU A 187 1.80 -21.82 -3.93
N ASN A 188 1.89 -20.60 -3.36
CA ASN A 188 1.96 -20.41 -1.92
C ASN A 188 0.57 -20.31 -1.26
N PHE A 189 -0.48 -19.94 -2.00
CA PHE A 189 -1.86 -19.80 -1.53
C PHE A 189 -2.83 -20.59 -2.42
N PRO A 190 -2.69 -21.93 -2.50
CA PRO A 190 -3.42 -22.76 -3.48
C PRO A 190 -4.94 -22.78 -3.26
N ASN A 191 -5.42 -22.38 -2.09
CA ASN A 191 -6.86 -22.26 -1.79
C ASN A 191 -7.50 -21.03 -2.42
N GLY A 192 -6.72 -20.09 -2.98
CA GLY A 192 -7.22 -18.84 -3.53
C GLY A 192 -7.78 -17.86 -2.48
N ASP A 193 -7.36 -17.99 -1.25
CA ASP A 193 -7.80 -17.14 -0.11
C ASP A 193 -7.16 -15.75 -0.13
N TYR A 194 -6.97 -15.18 -1.32
CA TYR A 194 -6.34 -13.86 -1.51
C TYR A 194 -6.98 -13.08 -2.66
N LEU A 195 -6.76 -11.77 -2.60
CA LEU A 195 -6.94 -10.85 -3.72
C LEU A 195 -5.60 -10.19 -3.99
N TRP A 196 -5.30 -9.91 -5.25
CA TRP A 196 -4.08 -9.21 -5.59
C TRP A 196 -4.36 -7.98 -6.44
N GLY A 197 -3.53 -6.97 -6.25
CA GLY A 197 -3.54 -5.72 -6.99
C GLY A 197 -2.20 -5.43 -7.64
N TYR A 198 -2.19 -4.41 -8.48
CA TYR A 198 -1.03 -3.94 -9.22
C TYR A 198 -0.70 -2.50 -8.85
N THR A 199 0.57 -2.27 -8.51
CA THR A 199 1.14 -0.94 -8.23
C THR A 199 2.44 -0.80 -9.02
N GLN A 200 2.64 0.34 -9.68
CA GLN A 200 3.83 0.59 -10.49
C GLN A 200 4.37 1.99 -10.25
N ALA A 201 5.65 2.07 -9.86
CA ALA A 201 6.41 3.31 -9.87
C ALA A 201 6.81 3.72 -11.31
N HIS A 202 7.08 4.99 -11.51
CA HIS A 202 7.56 5.55 -12.79
C HIS A 202 6.73 5.12 -14.01
N ARG A 203 5.41 5.01 -13.85
CA ARG A 203 4.52 4.61 -14.93
C ARG A 203 4.47 5.69 -16.02
N GLU A 204 4.81 5.31 -17.24
CA GLU A 204 4.76 6.19 -18.42
C GLU A 204 3.45 6.01 -19.22
N ASP A 205 2.83 4.82 -19.13
CA ASP A 205 1.59 4.48 -19.85
C ASP A 205 0.65 3.58 -19.01
N TRP A 206 -0.42 3.13 -19.62
CA TRP A 206 -1.44 2.29 -18.97
C TRP A 206 -1.37 0.80 -19.37
N GLU A 207 -0.42 0.40 -20.19
CA GLU A 207 -0.38 -0.96 -20.76
C GLU A 207 -0.20 -2.03 -19.69
N MET A 208 0.68 -1.80 -18.71
CA MET A 208 0.87 -2.76 -17.62
C MET A 208 -0.32 -2.81 -16.66
N VAL A 209 -0.98 -1.69 -16.38
CA VAL A 209 -2.22 -1.65 -15.57
C VAL A 209 -3.32 -2.46 -16.27
N LYS A 210 -3.51 -2.24 -17.58
CA LYS A 210 -4.47 -3.00 -18.38
C LYS A 210 -4.13 -4.49 -18.38
N THR A 211 -2.87 -4.84 -18.62
CA THR A 211 -2.39 -6.23 -18.58
C THR A 211 -2.67 -6.89 -17.24
N ALA A 212 -2.39 -6.21 -16.12
CA ALA A 212 -2.68 -6.73 -14.79
C ALA A 212 -4.18 -6.98 -14.56
N LEU A 213 -5.04 -6.08 -15.02
CA LEU A 213 -6.49 -6.26 -14.97
C LEU A 213 -6.96 -7.46 -15.81
N ASP A 214 -6.44 -7.61 -17.03
CA ASP A 214 -6.72 -8.74 -17.91
C ASP A 214 -6.22 -10.07 -17.32
N MET A 215 -5.14 -10.04 -16.56
CA MET A 215 -4.58 -11.20 -15.84
C MET A 215 -5.26 -11.48 -14.50
N GLY A 216 -6.23 -10.67 -14.08
CA GLY A 216 -7.07 -10.96 -12.93
C GLY A 216 -6.82 -10.09 -11.70
N ALA A 217 -6.09 -8.99 -11.80
CA ALA A 217 -5.98 -8.03 -10.69
C ALA A 217 -7.36 -7.61 -10.16
N SER A 218 -7.48 -7.51 -8.86
CA SER A 218 -8.69 -7.07 -8.16
C SER A 218 -8.61 -5.62 -7.70
N THR A 219 -7.39 -5.11 -7.61
CA THR A 219 -7.08 -3.72 -7.26
C THR A 219 -6.03 -3.15 -8.20
N VAL A 220 -6.05 -1.84 -8.36
CA VAL A 220 -4.96 -1.08 -8.97
C VAL A 220 -4.71 0.18 -8.13
N ARG A 221 -3.44 0.47 -7.84
CA ARG A 221 -3.05 1.76 -7.23
C ARG A 221 -2.55 2.68 -8.33
N ILE A 222 -3.10 3.88 -8.37
CA ILE A 222 -2.75 4.92 -9.33
C ILE A 222 -2.51 6.25 -8.61
N GLY A 223 -1.64 7.08 -9.15
CA GLY A 223 -1.27 8.35 -8.56
C GLY A 223 0.23 8.56 -8.59
N PHE A 224 0.76 9.15 -7.53
CA PHE A 224 2.14 9.63 -7.44
C PHE A 224 3.01 8.80 -6.49
N GLU A 225 2.43 7.88 -5.75
CA GLU A 225 3.15 7.07 -4.77
C GLU A 225 2.66 5.63 -4.73
#